data_23f1d1e7045090ecea7bd4e0e00fd17c
#
_entry.id   23f1d1e7045090ecea7bd4e0e00fd17c
#
_cell.length_a   1.000
_cell.length_b   1.000
_cell.length_c   1.000
_cell.angle_alpha   90.00
_cell.angle_beta   90.00
_cell.angle_gamma   90.00
#
_symmetry.space_group_name_H-M   'P 1'
#
loop_
_entity.id
_entity.type
_entity.pdbx_description
1 polymer ?
#
loop_
_entity_poly.entity_id
_entity_poly.type
_entity_poly.pdbx_seq_one_letter_code
_entity_poly.pdbx_strand_id
1 'polypeptide(L)'
;MNVIEIKDLVKIYTNTAMEVRAVDNVNLTIEKGEFTAIVGPSGSGKTTLLNMIGGLDQATSGQILVDGIDIATLNAKQLVDFRLHNIGFVFQSYNLIPVLTASENVSFIMEMQGLDKATIQSRTTEILTEVGLADRMESRPNQMSGGQQQRVAVARAMASRPKFIIADEPTANLDSKTTEKLLDIMEELNEKENITFLFSTHDQRVVNKARRVIVLEDGKIVKDEKVR
;
A
#
# COMPACT_ATOMS: atom_id res chain seq x y z
N MET A 1 -3.45 12.07 14.83
CA MET A 1 -2.09 12.46 14.40
C MET A 1 -1.94 12.06 12.94
N ASN A 2 -1.59 13.01 12.07
CA ASN A 2 -1.49 12.76 10.64
C ASN A 2 -0.24 11.93 10.33
N VAL A 3 -0.41 10.86 9.58
CA VAL A 3 0.70 10.05 9.05
C VAL A 3 1.10 10.53 7.65
N ILE A 4 0.14 11.09 6.88
CA ILE A 4 0.39 11.67 5.56
C ILE A 4 -0.28 13.05 5.51
N GLU A 5 0.45 14.06 5.01
CA GLU A 5 -0.09 15.38 4.69
C GLU A 5 0.36 15.78 3.28
N ILE A 6 -0.61 16.16 2.46
CA ILE A 6 -0.41 16.56 1.06
C ILE A 6 -0.91 17.99 0.90
N LYS A 7 -0.08 18.85 0.30
CA LYS A 7 -0.39 20.27 0.09
C LYS A 7 -0.13 20.65 -1.36
N ASP A 8 -1.17 21.15 -2.02
CA ASP A 8 -1.16 21.70 -3.38
C ASP A 8 -0.44 20.80 -4.40
N LEU A 9 -0.65 19.47 -4.29
CA LEU A 9 0.08 18.47 -5.04
C LEU A 9 -0.35 18.45 -6.50
N VAL A 10 0.64 18.56 -7.40
CA VAL A 10 0.45 18.51 -8.85
C VAL A 10 1.40 17.50 -9.48
N LYS A 11 0.87 16.71 -10.42
CA LYS A 11 1.66 15.86 -11.30
C LYS A 11 1.27 16.06 -12.75
N ILE A 12 2.27 16.44 -13.56
CA ILE A 12 2.11 16.63 -14.99
C ILE A 12 3.13 15.72 -15.71
N TYR A 13 2.66 14.92 -16.64
CA TYR A 13 3.49 14.14 -17.56
C TYR A 13 3.59 14.87 -18.89
N THR A 14 4.83 15.25 -19.28
CA THR A 14 5.13 15.97 -20.53
C THR A 14 5.74 15.07 -21.61
N ASN A 15 6.02 13.80 -21.30
CA ASN A 15 6.70 12.86 -22.19
C ASN A 15 5.76 12.19 -23.21
N THR A 16 4.52 12.61 -23.30
CA THR A 16 3.49 12.13 -24.23
C THR A 16 3.20 13.18 -25.28
N ALA A 17 2.54 12.80 -26.39
CA ALA A 17 2.15 13.73 -27.47
C ALA A 17 1.28 14.91 -26.98
N MET A 18 0.66 14.79 -25.83
CA MET A 18 -0.08 15.85 -25.12
C MET A 18 0.31 15.84 -23.65
N GLU A 19 0.35 17.01 -23.02
CA GLU A 19 0.51 17.17 -21.59
C GLU A 19 -0.66 16.53 -20.85
N VAL A 20 -0.37 15.62 -19.89
CA VAL A 20 -1.39 14.97 -19.05
C VAL A 20 -1.21 15.42 -17.62
N ARG A 21 -2.19 16.14 -17.09
CA ARG A 21 -2.25 16.52 -15.68
C ARG A 21 -2.92 15.41 -14.89
N ALA A 22 -2.13 14.48 -14.38
CA ALA A 22 -2.62 13.28 -13.70
C ALA A 22 -3.07 13.55 -12.26
N VAL A 23 -2.50 14.56 -11.60
CA VAL A 23 -2.93 15.06 -10.28
C VAL A 23 -2.93 16.58 -10.35
N ASP A 24 -4.02 17.21 -9.89
CA ASP A 24 -4.25 18.64 -10.00
C ASP A 24 -4.67 19.28 -8.68
N ASN A 25 -3.72 19.92 -8.03
CA ASN A 25 -3.89 20.69 -6.80
C ASN A 25 -4.57 19.90 -5.66
N VAL A 26 -4.11 18.67 -5.43
CA VAL A 26 -4.65 17.80 -4.38
C VAL A 26 -4.13 18.22 -3.02
N ASN A 27 -5.07 18.42 -2.08
CA ASN A 27 -4.82 18.61 -0.67
C ASN A 27 -5.48 17.47 0.10
N LEU A 28 -4.74 16.75 0.97
CA LEU A 28 -5.22 15.58 1.67
C LEU A 28 -4.44 15.35 2.96
N THR A 29 -5.12 14.93 4.01
CA THR A 29 -4.49 14.42 5.24
C THR A 29 -5.00 13.03 5.55
N ILE A 30 -4.12 12.12 5.96
CA ILE A 30 -4.47 10.77 6.42
C ILE A 30 -3.99 10.62 7.85
N GLU A 31 -4.89 10.22 8.73
CA GLU A 31 -4.58 9.98 10.15
C GLU A 31 -4.06 8.56 10.37
N LYS A 32 -3.29 8.37 11.43
CA LYS A 32 -2.80 7.05 11.82
C LYS A 32 -3.98 6.10 12.13
N GLY A 33 -3.89 4.86 11.63
CA GLY A 33 -4.90 3.83 11.83
C GLY A 33 -6.09 3.93 10.87
N GLU A 34 -6.13 4.90 9.94
CA GLU A 34 -7.19 4.96 8.94
C GLU A 34 -7.20 3.74 8.01
N PHE A 35 -8.41 3.37 7.58
CA PHE A 35 -8.65 2.37 6.53
C PHE A 35 -9.43 3.08 5.41
N THR A 36 -8.67 3.67 4.46
CA THR A 36 -9.16 4.67 3.51
C THR A 36 -9.11 4.15 2.09
N ALA A 37 -10.21 4.26 1.34
CA ALA A 37 -10.28 3.94 -0.07
C ALA A 37 -10.27 5.22 -0.93
N ILE A 38 -9.36 5.28 -1.90
CA ILE A 38 -9.36 6.25 -2.99
C ILE A 38 -10.02 5.58 -4.20
N VAL A 39 -11.14 6.10 -4.62
CA VAL A 39 -11.97 5.59 -5.71
C VAL A 39 -12.07 6.58 -6.85
N GLY A 40 -12.51 6.14 -8.02
CA GLY A 40 -12.71 6.98 -9.21
C GLY A 40 -12.54 6.17 -10.49
N PRO A 41 -12.92 6.73 -11.63
CA PRO A 41 -12.83 6.06 -12.92
C PRO A 41 -11.38 5.69 -13.29
N SER A 42 -11.21 4.80 -14.27
CA SER A 42 -9.89 4.52 -14.84
C SER A 42 -9.27 5.81 -15.40
N GLY A 43 -7.98 6.03 -15.15
CA GLY A 43 -7.29 7.24 -15.59
C GLY A 43 -7.50 8.48 -14.70
N SER A 44 -8.27 8.40 -13.60
CA SER A 44 -8.49 9.55 -12.72
C SER A 44 -7.28 10.02 -11.91
N GLY A 45 -6.14 9.29 -11.95
CA GLY A 45 -4.91 9.66 -11.24
C GLY A 45 -4.64 8.92 -9.94
N LYS A 46 -5.47 7.91 -9.56
CA LYS A 46 -5.32 7.15 -8.28
C LYS A 46 -3.93 6.53 -8.10
N THR A 47 -3.51 5.70 -9.04
CA THR A 47 -2.18 5.05 -9.01
C THR A 47 -1.06 6.09 -9.01
N THR A 48 -1.18 7.18 -9.77
CA THR A 48 -0.22 8.29 -9.77
C THR A 48 -0.12 8.94 -8.38
N LEU A 49 -1.26 9.24 -7.75
CA LEU A 49 -1.30 9.80 -6.40
C LEU A 49 -0.65 8.86 -5.39
N LEU A 50 -1.00 7.56 -5.42
CA LEU A 50 -0.40 6.57 -4.53
C LEU A 50 1.11 6.40 -4.76
N ASN A 51 1.56 6.41 -6.01
CA ASN A 51 2.99 6.33 -6.34
C ASN A 51 3.77 7.54 -5.80
N MET A 52 3.20 8.73 -5.87
CA MET A 52 3.83 9.92 -5.27
C MET A 52 3.88 9.83 -3.75
N ILE A 53 2.79 9.42 -3.09
CA ILE A 53 2.73 9.19 -1.63
C ILE A 53 3.76 8.14 -1.22
N GLY A 54 3.92 7.09 -2.03
CA GLY A 54 4.90 6.02 -1.83
C GLY A 54 6.35 6.39 -2.18
N GLY A 55 6.59 7.58 -2.70
CA GLY A 55 7.92 7.99 -3.18
C GLY A 55 8.43 7.15 -4.34
N LEU A 56 7.54 6.56 -5.14
CA LEU A 56 7.85 5.82 -6.38
C LEU A 56 7.85 6.74 -7.60
N ASP A 57 7.18 7.89 -7.48
CA ASP A 57 7.18 8.96 -8.50
C ASP A 57 7.34 10.32 -7.82
N GLN A 58 7.85 11.30 -8.57
CA GLN A 58 8.08 12.65 -8.06
C GLN A 58 6.94 13.58 -8.47
N ALA A 59 6.52 14.45 -7.55
CA ALA A 59 5.58 15.51 -7.85
C ALA A 59 6.21 16.55 -8.81
N THR A 60 5.36 17.17 -9.64
CA THR A 60 5.77 18.34 -10.43
C THR A 60 5.85 19.59 -9.56
N SER A 61 4.89 19.72 -8.61
CA SER A 61 4.91 20.75 -7.57
C SER A 61 4.03 20.31 -6.38
N GLY A 62 4.07 21.09 -5.30
CA GLY A 62 3.39 20.78 -4.04
C GLY A 62 4.28 20.01 -3.09
N GLN A 63 3.71 19.50 -2.00
CA GLN A 63 4.45 18.87 -0.90
C GLN A 63 3.77 17.61 -0.42
N ILE A 64 4.55 16.60 -0.08
CA ILE A 64 4.09 15.38 0.60
C ILE A 64 4.94 15.20 1.86
N LEU A 65 4.28 15.31 3.00
CA LEU A 65 4.86 15.02 4.31
C LEU A 65 4.40 13.64 4.77
N VAL A 66 5.34 12.80 5.14
CA VAL A 66 5.07 11.53 5.81
C VAL A 66 5.68 11.58 7.20
N ASP A 67 4.82 11.52 8.21
CA ASP A 67 5.23 11.67 9.62
C ASP A 67 6.10 12.93 9.84
N GLY A 68 5.70 14.04 9.21
CA GLY A 68 6.41 15.32 9.27
C GLY A 68 7.65 15.44 8.37
N ILE A 69 8.08 14.39 7.68
CA ILE A 69 9.24 14.40 6.77
C ILE A 69 8.76 14.68 5.35
N ASP A 70 9.26 15.75 4.74
CA ASP A 70 9.02 16.03 3.32
C ASP A 70 9.84 15.07 2.44
N ILE A 71 9.16 14.12 1.80
CA ILE A 71 9.81 13.09 1.00
C ILE A 71 10.49 13.64 -0.27
N ALA A 72 10.10 14.84 -0.75
CA ALA A 72 10.76 15.49 -1.90
C ALA A 72 12.15 16.01 -1.56
N THR A 73 12.48 16.22 -0.28
CA THR A 73 13.80 16.69 0.16
C THR A 73 14.83 15.55 0.29
N LEU A 74 14.38 14.31 0.24
CA LEU A 74 15.23 13.14 0.38
C LEU A 74 15.99 12.84 -0.92
N ASN A 75 17.29 12.59 -0.81
CA ASN A 75 18.04 12.06 -1.94
C ASN A 75 17.66 10.58 -2.23
N ALA A 76 18.10 10.04 -3.37
CA ALA A 76 17.70 8.68 -3.80
C ALA A 76 17.99 7.60 -2.76
N LYS A 77 19.13 7.64 -2.09
CA LYS A 77 19.51 6.67 -1.03
C LYS A 77 18.62 6.82 0.20
N GLN A 78 18.40 8.06 0.65
CA GLN A 78 17.52 8.35 1.78
C GLN A 78 16.07 7.94 1.50
N LEU A 79 15.58 8.14 0.26
CA LEU A 79 14.23 7.75 -0.13
C LEU A 79 14.05 6.23 -0.16
N VAL A 80 15.06 5.47 -0.59
CA VAL A 80 15.06 4.00 -0.53
C VAL A 80 14.98 3.53 0.93
N ASP A 81 15.84 4.06 1.79
CA ASP A 81 15.86 3.74 3.21
C ASP A 81 14.54 4.14 3.91
N PHE A 82 14.02 5.33 3.57
CA PHE A 82 12.75 5.80 4.07
C PHE A 82 11.59 4.85 3.72
N ARG A 83 11.49 4.40 2.44
CA ARG A 83 10.48 3.43 2.03
C ARG A 83 10.60 2.12 2.78
N LEU A 84 11.82 1.61 2.89
CA LEU A 84 12.12 0.35 3.57
C LEU A 84 11.60 0.32 5.02
N HIS A 85 11.63 1.45 5.72
CA HIS A 85 11.26 1.52 7.14
C HIS A 85 9.85 2.06 7.41
N ASN A 86 9.23 2.73 6.43
CA ASN A 86 7.99 3.46 6.71
C ASN A 86 6.80 3.02 5.86
N ILE A 87 7.02 2.36 4.70
CA ILE A 87 5.95 2.13 3.73
C ILE A 87 5.86 0.65 3.35
N GLY A 88 4.69 0.06 3.49
CA GLY A 88 4.36 -1.24 2.93
C GLY A 88 3.68 -1.09 1.57
N PHE A 89 3.96 -1.99 0.63
CA PHE A 89 3.33 -2.00 -0.68
C PHE A 89 2.64 -3.32 -0.96
N VAL A 90 1.37 -3.23 -1.40
CA VAL A 90 0.58 -4.35 -1.91
C VAL A 90 0.13 -3.99 -3.32
N PHE A 91 0.55 -4.76 -4.32
CA PHE A 91 0.27 -4.52 -5.73
C PHE A 91 -0.75 -5.52 -6.28
N GLN A 92 -1.44 -5.13 -7.34
CA GLN A 92 -2.34 -5.99 -8.10
C GLN A 92 -1.67 -7.28 -8.59
N SER A 93 -0.41 -7.21 -9.02
CA SER A 93 0.35 -8.34 -9.57
C SER A 93 1.16 -9.09 -8.52
N TYR A 94 0.84 -8.95 -7.22
CA TYR A 94 1.51 -9.56 -6.07
C TYR A 94 3.01 -9.18 -5.92
N ASN A 95 3.75 -9.11 -7.00
CA ASN A 95 5.19 -8.79 -7.08
C ASN A 95 6.04 -9.61 -6.10
N LEU A 96 5.72 -10.91 -5.96
CA LEU A 96 6.53 -11.83 -5.19
C LEU A 96 7.78 -12.23 -5.98
N ILE A 97 8.86 -12.46 -5.26
CA ILE A 97 10.10 -12.97 -5.84
C ILE A 97 9.91 -14.48 -6.10
N PRO A 98 9.88 -14.94 -7.38
CA PRO A 98 9.36 -16.26 -7.71
C PRO A 98 10.25 -17.42 -7.24
N VAL A 99 11.54 -17.16 -7.00
CA VAL A 99 12.51 -18.17 -6.52
C VAL A 99 12.49 -18.32 -5.00
N LEU A 100 11.91 -17.37 -4.27
CA LEU A 100 11.80 -17.39 -2.83
C LEU A 100 10.50 -18.07 -2.38
N THR A 101 10.56 -18.74 -1.22
CA THR A 101 9.37 -19.26 -0.52
C THR A 101 8.49 -18.13 0.02
N ALA A 102 7.30 -18.44 0.55
CA ALA A 102 6.46 -17.47 1.24
C ALA A 102 7.20 -16.85 2.43
N SER A 103 7.86 -17.67 3.24
CA SER A 103 8.66 -17.25 4.39
C SER A 103 9.79 -16.30 3.96
N GLU A 104 10.56 -16.66 2.94
CA GLU A 104 11.65 -15.83 2.41
C GLU A 104 11.16 -14.52 1.78
N ASN A 105 10.01 -14.52 1.07
CA ASN A 105 9.42 -13.29 0.55
C ASN A 105 9.04 -12.31 1.67
N VAL A 106 8.56 -12.82 2.80
CA VAL A 106 8.18 -11.99 3.96
C VAL A 106 9.40 -11.55 4.76
N SER A 107 10.38 -12.45 5.00
CA SER A 107 11.59 -12.14 5.78
C SER A 107 12.51 -11.14 5.08
N PHE A 108 12.54 -11.14 3.75
CA PHE A 108 13.47 -10.35 2.94
C PHE A 108 13.50 -8.86 3.28
N ILE A 109 12.34 -8.26 3.55
CA ILE A 109 12.27 -6.83 3.92
C ILE A 109 12.94 -6.58 5.27
N MET A 110 12.74 -7.46 6.24
CA MET A 110 13.33 -7.35 7.58
C MET A 110 14.85 -7.63 7.55
N GLU A 111 15.31 -8.53 6.67
CA GLU A 111 16.73 -8.74 6.42
C GLU A 111 17.40 -7.48 5.85
N MET A 112 16.74 -6.79 4.91
CA MET A 112 17.22 -5.50 4.39
C MET A 112 17.24 -4.40 5.45
N GLN A 113 16.34 -4.44 6.44
CA GLN A 113 16.36 -3.55 7.60
C GLN A 113 17.49 -3.88 8.59
N GLY A 114 18.17 -5.02 8.42
CA GLY A 114 19.28 -5.44 9.30
C GLY A 114 18.84 -5.99 10.66
N LEU A 115 17.60 -6.50 10.76
CA LEU A 115 17.11 -7.11 11.99
C LEU A 115 17.83 -8.44 12.27
N ASP A 116 17.88 -8.83 13.54
CA ASP A 116 18.45 -10.11 13.93
C ASP A 116 17.57 -11.30 13.51
N LYS A 117 18.22 -12.47 13.33
CA LYS A 117 17.56 -13.68 12.81
C LYS A 117 16.40 -14.17 13.67
N ALA A 118 16.49 -14.04 14.99
CA ALA A 118 15.44 -14.52 15.89
C ALA A 118 14.17 -13.65 15.75
N THR A 119 14.33 -12.31 15.68
CA THR A 119 13.27 -11.35 15.42
C THR A 119 12.63 -11.61 14.06
N ILE A 120 13.42 -11.79 13.01
CA ILE A 120 12.93 -12.09 11.65
C ILE A 120 12.11 -13.36 11.65
N GLN A 121 12.63 -14.46 12.20
CA GLN A 121 11.94 -15.75 12.23
C GLN A 121 10.63 -15.68 13.01
N SER A 122 10.65 -15.07 14.19
CA SER A 122 9.44 -14.91 15.02
C SER A 122 8.37 -14.10 14.29
N ARG A 123 8.73 -12.93 13.73
CA ARG A 123 7.79 -12.06 13.02
C ARG A 123 7.26 -12.68 11.74
N THR A 124 8.10 -13.37 10.97
CA THR A 124 7.69 -14.08 9.75
C THR A 124 6.66 -15.17 10.07
N THR A 125 6.90 -15.96 11.10
CA THR A 125 5.96 -17.00 11.53
C THR A 125 4.65 -16.41 12.04
N GLU A 126 4.70 -15.36 12.83
CA GLU A 126 3.54 -14.63 13.36
C GLU A 126 2.66 -14.15 12.21
N ILE A 127 3.19 -13.32 11.30
CA ILE A 127 2.38 -12.70 10.26
C ILE A 127 1.86 -13.69 9.22
N LEU A 128 2.63 -14.72 8.85
CA LEU A 128 2.15 -15.77 7.94
C LEU A 128 1.03 -16.60 8.59
N THR A 129 1.06 -16.78 9.90
CA THR A 129 -0.01 -17.42 10.64
C THR A 129 -1.27 -16.55 10.64
N GLU A 130 -1.14 -15.25 10.89
CA GLU A 130 -2.26 -14.29 10.89
C GLU A 130 -2.95 -14.21 9.52
N VAL A 131 -2.20 -14.25 8.43
CA VAL A 131 -2.81 -14.30 7.09
C VAL A 131 -3.27 -15.70 6.67
N GLY A 132 -3.24 -16.69 7.59
CA GLY A 132 -3.72 -18.05 7.36
C GLY A 132 -2.89 -18.86 6.37
N LEU A 133 -1.55 -18.74 6.44
CA LEU A 133 -0.57 -19.43 5.59
C LEU A 133 0.50 -20.19 6.39
N ALA A 134 0.21 -20.58 7.65
CA ALA A 134 1.13 -21.33 8.49
C ALA A 134 1.61 -22.65 7.87
N ASP A 135 0.74 -23.31 7.09
CA ASP A 135 1.03 -24.57 6.38
C ASP A 135 1.70 -24.38 5.02
N ARG A 136 1.98 -23.13 4.61
CA ARG A 136 2.50 -22.75 3.29
C ARG A 136 3.81 -21.97 3.32
N MET A 137 4.45 -21.87 4.47
CA MET A 137 5.66 -21.06 4.66
C MET A 137 6.77 -21.42 3.67
N GLU A 138 6.93 -22.73 3.37
CA GLU A 138 7.96 -23.24 2.46
C GLU A 138 7.49 -23.33 0.98
N SER A 139 6.24 -22.96 0.68
CA SER A 139 5.73 -22.97 -0.69
C SER A 139 6.26 -21.77 -1.47
N ARG A 140 6.61 -21.99 -2.75
CA ARG A 140 6.96 -20.92 -3.69
C ARG A 140 5.72 -20.35 -4.38
N PRO A 141 5.78 -19.14 -4.95
CA PRO A 141 4.63 -18.51 -5.62
C PRO A 141 3.95 -19.40 -6.67
N ASN A 142 4.70 -20.14 -7.46
CA ASN A 142 4.17 -21.07 -8.47
C ASN A 142 3.41 -22.30 -7.90
N GLN A 143 3.51 -22.53 -6.59
CA GLN A 143 2.81 -23.60 -5.86
C GLN A 143 1.59 -23.06 -5.08
N MET A 144 1.25 -21.78 -5.26
CA MET A 144 0.23 -21.07 -4.50
C MET A 144 -0.85 -20.53 -5.42
N SER A 145 -2.10 -20.54 -4.94
CA SER A 145 -3.19 -19.85 -5.63
C SER A 145 -2.99 -18.32 -5.61
N GLY A 146 -3.65 -17.59 -6.51
CA GLY A 146 -3.58 -16.12 -6.55
C GLY A 146 -3.91 -15.48 -5.20
N GLY A 147 -4.96 -15.97 -4.52
CA GLY A 147 -5.32 -15.46 -3.18
C GLY A 147 -4.29 -15.80 -2.10
N GLN A 148 -3.60 -16.93 -2.20
CA GLN A 148 -2.48 -17.23 -1.30
C GLN A 148 -1.29 -16.30 -1.58
N GLN A 149 -0.95 -16.08 -2.84
CA GLN A 149 0.11 -15.15 -3.23
C GLN A 149 -0.19 -13.72 -2.75
N GLN A 150 -1.44 -13.26 -2.88
CA GLN A 150 -1.82 -11.93 -2.39
C GLN A 150 -1.71 -11.84 -0.87
N ARG A 151 -2.08 -12.88 -0.12
CA ARG A 151 -1.88 -12.91 1.33
C ARG A 151 -0.40 -12.89 1.73
N VAL A 152 0.49 -13.52 0.95
CA VAL A 152 1.94 -13.38 1.14
C VAL A 152 2.39 -11.94 0.88
N ALA A 153 1.86 -11.28 -0.18
CA ALA A 153 2.19 -9.88 -0.47
C ALA A 153 1.74 -8.94 0.66
N VAL A 154 0.56 -9.17 1.25
CA VAL A 154 0.09 -8.43 2.44
C VAL A 154 1.01 -8.70 3.64
N ALA A 155 1.33 -9.97 3.92
CA ALA A 155 2.25 -10.35 5.01
C ALA A 155 3.62 -9.67 4.85
N ARG A 156 4.18 -9.67 3.63
CA ARG A 156 5.44 -8.97 3.31
C ARG A 156 5.35 -7.48 3.59
N ALA A 157 4.26 -6.83 3.16
CA ALA A 157 4.06 -5.40 3.40
C ALA A 157 3.96 -5.05 4.89
N MET A 158 3.42 -5.97 5.71
CA MET A 158 3.25 -5.80 7.16
C MET A 158 4.48 -6.18 7.99
N ALA A 159 5.36 -7.02 7.44
CA ALA A 159 6.49 -7.60 8.18
C ALA A 159 7.43 -6.53 8.78
N SER A 160 7.70 -5.46 8.02
CA SER A 160 8.54 -4.34 8.42
C SER A 160 7.92 -3.40 9.46
N ARG A 161 6.67 -3.63 9.89
CA ARG A 161 5.88 -2.72 10.75
C ARG A 161 5.86 -1.29 10.22
N PRO A 162 5.41 -1.08 8.98
CA PRO A 162 5.41 0.22 8.35
C PRO A 162 4.42 1.17 9.04
N LYS A 163 4.56 2.47 8.80
CA LYS A 163 3.62 3.48 9.30
C LYS A 163 2.29 3.44 8.55
N PHE A 164 2.36 3.11 7.26
CA PHE A 164 1.18 2.89 6.42
C PHE A 164 1.46 1.92 5.28
N ILE A 165 0.39 1.37 4.73
CA ILE A 165 0.42 0.45 3.59
C ILE A 165 -0.36 1.07 2.43
N ILE A 166 0.26 1.09 1.27
CA ILE A 166 -0.36 1.41 -0.02
C ILE A 166 -0.78 0.11 -0.68
N ALA A 167 -2.07 -0.01 -0.99
CA ALA A 167 -2.63 -1.16 -1.68
C ALA A 167 -3.28 -0.71 -2.99
N ASP A 168 -2.58 -0.91 -4.11
CA ASP A 168 -3.07 -0.55 -5.44
C ASP A 168 -3.80 -1.75 -6.08
N GLU A 169 -5.14 -1.66 -6.18
CA GLU A 169 -6.03 -2.70 -6.69
C GLU A 169 -5.77 -4.10 -6.10
N PRO A 170 -5.72 -4.27 -4.77
CA PRO A 170 -5.24 -5.51 -4.14
C PRO A 170 -6.16 -6.72 -4.39
N THR A 171 -7.38 -6.50 -4.88
CA THR A 171 -8.41 -7.52 -5.09
C THR A 171 -8.70 -7.85 -6.55
N ALA A 172 -8.12 -7.11 -7.50
CA ALA A 172 -8.49 -7.16 -8.91
C ALA A 172 -8.36 -8.54 -9.58
N ASN A 173 -7.43 -9.38 -9.08
CA ASN A 173 -7.17 -10.72 -9.65
C ASN A 173 -7.75 -11.86 -8.79
N LEU A 174 -8.71 -11.56 -7.90
CA LEU A 174 -9.26 -12.52 -6.96
C LEU A 174 -10.76 -12.76 -7.20
N ASP A 175 -11.21 -13.99 -6.95
CA ASP A 175 -12.63 -14.29 -6.87
C ASP A 175 -13.29 -13.64 -5.64
N SER A 176 -14.62 -13.57 -5.63
CA SER A 176 -15.38 -12.87 -4.59
C SER A 176 -15.12 -13.39 -3.19
N LYS A 177 -15.06 -14.71 -3.00
CA LYS A 177 -14.86 -15.32 -1.68
C LYS A 177 -13.43 -15.09 -1.16
N THR A 178 -12.45 -15.15 -2.05
CA THR A 178 -11.04 -14.86 -1.72
C THR A 178 -10.84 -13.38 -1.40
N THR A 179 -11.52 -12.49 -2.14
CA THR A 179 -11.53 -11.05 -1.88
C THR A 179 -12.05 -10.72 -0.48
N GLU A 180 -13.22 -11.23 -0.12
CA GLU A 180 -13.82 -10.99 1.21
C GLU A 180 -12.87 -11.42 2.34
N LYS A 181 -12.33 -12.65 2.25
CA LYS A 181 -11.35 -13.14 3.23
C LYS A 181 -10.09 -12.29 3.33
N LEU A 182 -9.58 -11.80 2.19
CA LEU A 182 -8.41 -10.93 2.19
C LEU A 182 -8.71 -9.61 2.89
N LEU A 183 -9.88 -9.02 2.61
CA LEU A 183 -10.28 -7.76 3.22
C LEU A 183 -10.54 -7.90 4.71
N ASP A 184 -11.13 -9.02 5.16
CA ASP A 184 -11.31 -9.32 6.58
C ASP A 184 -9.94 -9.37 7.30
N ILE A 185 -8.98 -10.10 6.73
CA ILE A 185 -7.60 -10.18 7.24
C ILE A 185 -6.96 -8.78 7.32
N MET A 186 -7.09 -7.96 6.28
CA MET A 186 -6.50 -6.61 6.27
C MET A 186 -7.16 -5.68 7.30
N GLU A 187 -8.48 -5.79 7.50
CA GLU A 187 -9.22 -5.05 8.53
C GLU A 187 -8.77 -5.45 9.94
N GLU A 188 -8.69 -6.77 10.23
CA GLU A 188 -8.20 -7.30 11.50
C GLU A 188 -6.76 -6.84 11.81
N LEU A 189 -5.88 -6.89 10.82
CA LEU A 189 -4.49 -6.43 10.94
C LEU A 189 -4.38 -4.92 11.16
N ASN A 190 -5.23 -4.12 10.49
CA ASN A 190 -5.30 -2.68 10.71
C ASN A 190 -5.70 -2.36 12.16
N GLU A 191 -6.71 -3.06 12.69
CA GLU A 191 -7.18 -2.84 14.06
C GLU A 191 -6.17 -3.31 15.11
N LYS A 192 -5.58 -4.50 14.91
CA LYS A 192 -4.63 -5.10 15.86
C LYS A 192 -3.33 -4.31 15.96
N GLU A 193 -2.76 -3.91 14.83
CA GLU A 193 -1.45 -3.25 14.79
C GLU A 193 -1.54 -1.72 14.64
N ASN A 194 -2.75 -1.17 14.50
CA ASN A 194 -3.01 0.27 14.27
C ASN A 194 -2.21 0.82 13.07
N ILE A 195 -2.09 0.00 12.01
CA ILE A 195 -1.42 0.38 10.75
C ILE A 195 -2.44 1.03 9.82
N THR A 196 -2.06 2.14 9.20
CA THR A 196 -2.88 2.85 8.21
C THR A 196 -2.89 2.12 6.88
N PHE A 197 -4.07 1.92 6.29
CA PHE A 197 -4.21 1.39 4.93
C PHE A 197 -4.78 2.43 3.98
N LEU A 198 -4.15 2.58 2.83
CA LEU A 198 -4.59 3.46 1.75
C LEU A 198 -4.76 2.63 0.48
N PHE A 199 -6.01 2.45 0.06
CA PHE A 199 -6.38 1.65 -1.11
C PHE A 199 -6.63 2.53 -2.32
N SER A 200 -6.15 2.12 -3.49
CA SER A 200 -6.70 2.53 -4.78
C SER A 200 -7.57 1.39 -5.29
N THR A 201 -8.84 1.67 -5.58
CA THR A 201 -9.74 0.61 -6.03
C THR A 201 -10.97 1.11 -6.78
N HIS A 202 -11.55 0.24 -7.59
CA HIS A 202 -12.90 0.36 -8.13
C HIS A 202 -13.83 -0.76 -7.60
N ASP A 203 -13.32 -1.62 -6.70
CA ASP A 203 -14.07 -2.72 -6.12
C ASP A 203 -14.97 -2.25 -4.97
N GLN A 204 -16.29 -2.38 -5.12
CA GLN A 204 -17.27 -1.96 -4.12
C GLN A 204 -17.10 -2.68 -2.79
N ARG A 205 -16.52 -3.90 -2.76
CA ARG A 205 -16.27 -4.65 -1.53
C ARG A 205 -15.21 -3.95 -0.67
N VAL A 206 -14.15 -3.42 -1.29
CA VAL A 206 -13.13 -2.60 -0.60
C VAL A 206 -13.75 -1.31 -0.07
N VAL A 207 -14.57 -0.64 -0.91
CA VAL A 207 -15.28 0.58 -0.53
C VAL A 207 -16.20 0.35 0.69
N ASN A 208 -16.92 -0.76 0.69
CA ASN A 208 -17.82 -1.13 1.79
C ASN A 208 -17.09 -1.41 3.11
N LYS A 209 -15.83 -1.83 3.06
CA LYS A 209 -14.96 -2.04 4.22
C LYS A 209 -14.26 -0.77 4.69
N ALA A 210 -14.05 0.18 3.80
CA ALA A 210 -13.37 1.43 4.12
C ALA A 210 -14.14 2.25 5.19
N ARG A 211 -13.40 2.91 6.07
CA ARG A 211 -13.93 3.87 7.05
C ARG A 211 -13.95 5.31 6.52
N ARG A 212 -13.21 5.57 5.45
CA ARG A 212 -13.18 6.83 4.71
C ARG A 212 -13.09 6.55 3.23
N VAL A 213 -13.82 7.29 2.44
CA VAL A 213 -13.84 7.18 0.97
C VAL A 213 -13.52 8.53 0.36
N ILE A 214 -12.49 8.55 -0.48
CA ILE A 214 -12.02 9.70 -1.23
C ILE A 214 -12.29 9.46 -2.71
N VAL A 215 -13.06 10.33 -3.34
CA VAL A 215 -13.35 10.22 -4.78
C VAL A 215 -12.41 11.12 -5.56
N LEU A 216 -11.65 10.52 -6.48
CA LEU A 216 -10.73 11.21 -7.37
C LEU A 216 -11.26 11.16 -8.80
N GLU A 217 -11.46 12.34 -9.41
CA GLU A 217 -11.89 12.52 -10.81
C GLU A 217 -10.99 13.56 -11.49
N ASP A 218 -10.49 13.25 -12.67
CA ASP A 218 -9.62 14.12 -13.47
C ASP A 218 -8.47 14.76 -12.66
N GLY A 219 -7.85 13.96 -11.80
CA GLY A 219 -6.73 14.37 -10.94
C GLY A 219 -7.12 15.17 -9.69
N LYS A 220 -8.41 15.40 -9.42
CA LYS A 220 -8.90 16.20 -8.29
C LYS A 220 -9.70 15.38 -7.29
N ILE A 221 -9.60 15.72 -6.02
CA ILE A 221 -10.52 15.19 -5.02
C ILE A 221 -11.84 15.93 -5.16
N VAL A 222 -12.90 15.21 -5.53
CA VAL A 222 -14.26 15.76 -5.67
C VAL A 222 -15.15 15.44 -4.48
N LYS A 223 -14.76 14.43 -3.68
CA LYS A 223 -15.48 14.02 -2.48
C LYS A 223 -14.53 13.38 -1.48
N ASP A 224 -14.73 13.63 -0.19
CA ASP A 224 -13.97 13.06 0.92
C ASP A 224 -14.92 12.88 2.11
N GLU A 225 -15.23 11.63 2.44
CA GLU A 225 -16.24 11.31 3.45
C GLU A 225 -15.74 10.23 4.42
N LYS A 226 -15.89 10.47 5.74
CA LYS A 226 -15.82 9.42 6.76
C LYS A 226 -17.19 8.71 6.76
N VAL A 227 -17.18 7.40 6.46
CA VAL A 227 -18.41 6.59 6.28
C VAL A 227 -18.71 5.68 7.46
N ARG A 228 -17.73 5.52 8.39
CA ARG A 228 -17.84 4.80 9.66
C ARG A 228 -17.01 5.46 10.74
#